data_0098133443a2671df652c81792757d61
#
_entry.id   0098133443a2671df652c81792757d61
#
_cell.length_a   1.000
_cell.length_b   1.000
_cell.length_c   1.000
_cell.angle_alpha   90.00
_cell.angle_beta   90.00
_cell.angle_gamma   90.00
#
_symmetry.space_group_name_H-M   'P 1'
#
loop_
_entity.id
_entity.type
_entity.pdbx_description
1 polymer ?
#
loop_
_entity_poly.entity_id
_entity_poly.type
_entity_poly.pdbx_seq_one_letter_code
_entity_poly.pdbx_strand_id
1 'polypeptide(L)'
;MNILHYIPTTDKKSLQTLFLKEMIEGERDGMASHIVTMEKGGEENNTPSSDIDKLSPYSLMTISGHRQFKKIVDKIKPDVVHIHALWGLAAWLVFRWAEEERLPIVVSPYKALMKWNYGRRYALSKLPQLLFMQHYMLTRAAAIHAVTRQEFDTLHHISWHPDAKSEKPWNDRIALVEYSKELADGHVDTERVGEEMSVLYRKVIDSNPFLLMNDEDREVENMLLAYGTSLDSGVPMSEVFLDEDGIKDKVTKLSPEHWRRILLHCADQGILQQVVGAAEKLGVEIATPDVQGISRFRIAKELPFLETANPRIKVARMHQLDEDYTSYEAERTLCVMLLNTKYLYDKRILSRRNLADLYAAIRFGQYNEYMLENMLDEIGMKNFASRIFYILYKSMSLEEGFIPFDMLCDRRTKNIIKTLFKSNMQ
;
A
#
# COMPACT_ATOMS: atom_id res chain seq x y z
N MET A 1 2.52 -18.88 2.55
CA MET A 1 2.99 -17.68 1.84
C MET A 1 3.35 -18.08 0.41
N ASN A 2 2.64 -17.53 -0.59
CA ASN A 2 2.80 -17.87 -2.00
C ASN A 2 3.61 -16.80 -2.72
N ILE A 3 4.74 -17.15 -3.31
CA ILE A 3 5.64 -16.22 -4.00
C ILE A 3 5.61 -16.52 -5.50
N LEU A 4 5.33 -15.51 -6.32
CA LEU A 4 5.36 -15.62 -7.77
C LEU A 4 6.68 -15.04 -8.31
N HIS A 5 7.57 -15.88 -8.81
CA HIS A 5 8.86 -15.49 -9.36
C HIS A 5 8.78 -15.29 -10.87
N TYR A 6 9.18 -14.12 -11.34
CA TYR A 6 9.42 -13.89 -12.76
C TYR A 6 10.92 -13.94 -13.04
N ILE A 7 11.33 -14.84 -13.95
CA ILE A 7 12.70 -14.93 -14.46
C ILE A 7 12.74 -14.72 -15.99
N PRO A 8 13.69 -13.92 -16.49
CA PRO A 8 13.79 -13.65 -17.93
C PRO A 8 14.31 -14.84 -18.73
N THR A 9 15.07 -15.75 -18.11
CA THR A 9 15.67 -16.94 -18.73
C THR A 9 15.70 -18.10 -17.76
N THR A 10 15.59 -19.32 -18.28
CA THR A 10 15.72 -20.57 -17.55
C THR A 10 17.12 -21.19 -17.73
N ASP A 11 18.09 -20.47 -18.32
CA ASP A 11 19.46 -20.94 -18.48
C ASP A 11 20.09 -21.27 -17.11
N LYS A 12 20.48 -22.52 -16.93
CA LYS A 12 21.09 -23.05 -15.69
C LYS A 12 22.35 -22.33 -15.25
N LYS A 13 23.04 -21.63 -16.15
CA LYS A 13 24.26 -20.86 -15.86
C LYS A 13 23.98 -19.42 -15.49
N SER A 14 22.73 -18.97 -15.60
CA SER A 14 22.38 -17.59 -15.24
C SER A 14 22.37 -17.44 -13.72
N LEU A 15 22.89 -16.32 -13.21
CA LEU A 15 22.88 -16.01 -11.79
C LEU A 15 21.45 -15.99 -11.22
N GLN A 16 20.46 -15.55 -12.01
CA GLN A 16 19.05 -15.55 -11.65
C GLN A 16 18.53 -16.95 -11.38
N THR A 17 18.80 -17.90 -12.28
CA THR A 17 18.35 -19.29 -12.16
C THR A 17 19.05 -19.99 -11.00
N LEU A 18 20.37 -19.77 -10.82
CA LEU A 18 21.13 -20.35 -9.72
C LEU A 18 20.61 -19.87 -8.36
N PHE A 19 20.45 -18.56 -8.20
CA PHE A 19 19.92 -18.00 -6.95
C PHE A 19 18.50 -18.49 -6.65
N LEU A 20 17.62 -18.48 -7.68
CA LEU A 20 16.26 -18.99 -7.52
C LEU A 20 16.23 -20.46 -7.10
N LYS A 21 17.14 -21.28 -7.66
CA LYS A 21 17.28 -22.68 -7.26
C LYS A 21 17.65 -22.82 -5.78
N GLU A 22 18.67 -22.09 -5.33
CA GLU A 22 19.09 -22.10 -3.92
C GLU A 22 17.95 -21.67 -2.98
N MET A 23 17.23 -20.65 -3.37
CA MET A 23 16.11 -20.12 -2.59
C MET A 23 14.98 -21.16 -2.47
N ILE A 24 14.64 -21.86 -3.58
CA ILE A 24 13.60 -22.90 -3.58
C ILE A 24 14.05 -24.13 -2.78
N GLU A 25 15.32 -24.54 -2.91
CA GLU A 25 15.89 -25.65 -2.13
C GLU A 25 15.94 -25.35 -0.62
N GLY A 26 16.07 -24.07 -0.24
CA GLY A 26 16.04 -23.60 1.15
C GLY A 26 14.67 -23.17 1.64
N GLU A 27 13.59 -23.40 0.89
CA GLU A 27 12.23 -23.05 1.32
C GLU A 27 11.85 -23.72 2.64
N ARG A 28 11.26 -22.94 3.53
CA ARG A 28 10.72 -23.42 4.81
C ARG A 28 9.24 -23.79 4.69
N ASP A 29 8.75 -24.54 5.67
CA ASP A 29 7.33 -24.87 5.80
C ASP A 29 6.45 -23.60 5.75
N GLY A 30 5.43 -23.64 4.90
CA GLY A 30 4.49 -22.55 4.70
C GLY A 30 4.91 -21.52 3.65
N MET A 31 6.03 -21.71 2.93
CA MET A 31 6.39 -20.94 1.73
C MET A 31 6.23 -21.83 0.49
N ALA A 32 5.68 -21.29 -0.57
CA ALA A 32 5.54 -21.97 -1.86
C ALA A 32 5.93 -21.03 -3.00
N SER A 33 6.94 -21.42 -3.77
CA SER A 33 7.44 -20.69 -4.92
C SER A 33 6.83 -21.18 -6.23
N HIS A 34 6.37 -20.23 -7.03
CA HIS A 34 5.85 -20.46 -8.38
C HIS A 34 6.67 -19.66 -9.39
N ILE A 35 7.01 -20.27 -10.52
CA ILE A 35 7.89 -19.63 -11.51
C ILE A 35 7.09 -19.26 -12.75
N VAL A 36 7.28 -18.02 -13.24
CA VAL A 36 6.76 -17.52 -14.50
C VAL A 36 7.92 -17.08 -15.39
N THR A 37 7.93 -17.53 -16.61
CA THR A 37 8.92 -17.13 -17.62
C THR A 37 8.28 -16.84 -18.97
N MET A 38 8.97 -16.08 -19.81
CA MET A 38 8.56 -15.79 -21.19
C MET A 38 9.43 -16.48 -22.23
N GLU A 39 10.36 -17.32 -21.80
CA GLU A 39 11.24 -18.04 -22.72
C GLU A 39 10.47 -19.06 -23.56
N LYS A 40 10.74 -19.10 -24.87
CA LYS A 40 10.26 -20.19 -25.72
C LYS A 40 10.94 -21.47 -25.28
N GLY A 41 10.14 -22.49 -24.89
CA GLY A 41 10.67 -23.74 -24.38
C GLY A 41 11.76 -24.35 -25.26
N GLY A 42 12.98 -24.37 -24.77
CA GLY A 42 13.95 -25.40 -25.03
C GLY A 42 13.64 -26.57 -24.11
N GLU A 43 14.09 -27.75 -24.49
CA GLU A 43 13.90 -29.06 -23.89
C GLU A 43 13.80 -29.06 -22.37
N GLU A 44 12.98 -29.97 -21.83
CA GLU A 44 12.77 -30.25 -20.40
C GLU A 44 14.03 -30.09 -19.57
N ASN A 45 14.24 -28.94 -19.03
CA ASN A 45 15.34 -28.68 -18.10
C ASN A 45 14.80 -28.90 -16.70
N ASN A 46 15.34 -29.90 -16.02
CA ASN A 46 15.16 -30.21 -14.61
C ASN A 46 15.34 -28.97 -13.71
N THR A 47 14.35 -28.10 -13.67
CA THR A 47 14.17 -27.15 -12.59
C THR A 47 13.46 -27.87 -11.45
N PRO A 48 13.82 -27.61 -10.19
CA PRO A 48 13.34 -28.40 -9.06
C PRO A 48 11.84 -28.29 -8.76
N SER A 49 11.08 -27.47 -9.44
CA SER A 49 9.65 -27.42 -9.25
C SER A 49 8.90 -27.66 -10.55
N SER A 50 7.92 -28.52 -10.48
CA SER A 50 7.06 -29.02 -11.55
C SER A 50 6.14 -27.98 -12.22
N ASP A 51 6.03 -26.75 -11.68
CA ASP A 51 5.04 -25.77 -12.13
C ASP A 51 5.70 -24.49 -12.65
N ILE A 52 6.23 -24.55 -13.90
CA ILE A 52 6.64 -23.35 -14.61
C ILE A 52 5.50 -22.91 -15.54
N ASP A 53 4.82 -21.84 -15.16
CA ASP A 53 3.84 -21.20 -16.02
C ASP A 53 4.52 -20.34 -17.09
N LYS A 54 4.20 -20.59 -18.37
CA LYS A 54 4.79 -19.88 -19.51
C LYS A 54 3.86 -18.79 -20.03
N LEU A 55 4.34 -17.55 -20.03
CA LEU A 55 3.68 -16.45 -20.72
C LEU A 55 4.13 -16.44 -22.19
N SER A 56 3.20 -16.32 -23.12
CA SER A 56 3.52 -16.23 -24.53
C SER A 56 4.28 -14.93 -24.84
N PRO A 57 5.49 -14.97 -25.40
CA PRO A 57 6.26 -13.77 -25.72
C PRO A 57 5.57 -12.86 -26.75
N TYR A 58 4.67 -13.38 -27.58
CA TYR A 58 3.89 -12.57 -28.54
C TYR A 58 2.70 -11.84 -27.93
N SER A 59 2.27 -12.23 -26.73
CA SER A 59 1.15 -11.58 -26.03
C SER A 59 1.57 -10.42 -25.14
N LEU A 60 2.88 -10.15 -25.01
CA LEU A 60 3.43 -9.12 -24.13
C LEU A 60 2.94 -7.71 -24.42
N MET A 61 2.72 -7.36 -25.66
CA MET A 61 2.28 -6.01 -26.05
C MET A 61 0.77 -5.88 -26.21
N THR A 62 0.02 -6.94 -25.90
CA THR A 62 -1.42 -6.97 -26.10
C THR A 62 -2.17 -7.19 -24.78
N ILE A 63 -3.46 -6.83 -24.77
CA ILE A 63 -4.42 -7.14 -23.68
C ILE A 63 -4.38 -8.63 -23.29
N SER A 64 -3.94 -9.51 -24.20
CA SER A 64 -3.78 -10.94 -24.01
C SER A 64 -2.71 -11.29 -22.96
N GLY A 65 -1.61 -10.59 -22.89
CA GLY A 65 -0.53 -10.85 -21.90
C GLY A 65 -0.97 -10.57 -20.46
N HIS A 66 -1.62 -9.46 -20.23
CA HIS A 66 -2.18 -9.14 -18.91
C HIS A 66 -3.24 -10.19 -18.51
N ARG A 67 -4.13 -10.61 -19.44
CA ARG A 67 -5.12 -11.64 -19.14
C ARG A 67 -4.50 -13.01 -18.79
N GLN A 68 -3.39 -13.38 -19.43
CA GLN A 68 -2.66 -14.61 -19.09
C GLN A 68 -2.03 -14.48 -17.70
N PHE A 69 -1.35 -13.37 -17.42
CA PHE A 69 -0.78 -13.09 -16.10
C PHE A 69 -1.85 -13.12 -15.02
N LYS A 70 -2.98 -12.46 -15.25
CA LYS A 70 -4.10 -12.45 -14.32
C LYS A 70 -4.63 -13.86 -14.02
N LYS A 71 -4.78 -14.73 -15.02
CA LYS A 71 -5.19 -16.13 -14.79
C LYS A 71 -4.20 -16.89 -13.89
N ILE A 72 -2.90 -16.62 -14.03
CA ILE A 72 -1.86 -17.19 -13.17
C ILE A 72 -2.02 -16.66 -11.74
N VAL A 73 -2.19 -15.35 -11.57
CA VAL A 73 -2.42 -14.71 -10.28
C VAL A 73 -3.69 -15.26 -9.62
N ASP A 74 -4.80 -15.38 -10.34
CA ASP A 74 -6.07 -15.91 -9.82
C ASP A 74 -5.95 -17.39 -9.39
N LYS A 75 -5.13 -18.18 -10.09
CA LYS A 75 -4.85 -19.60 -9.77
C LYS A 75 -3.96 -19.75 -8.53
N ILE A 76 -2.87 -18.99 -8.47
CA ILE A 76 -1.81 -19.12 -7.45
C ILE A 76 -2.15 -18.31 -6.19
N LYS A 77 -2.82 -17.16 -6.36
CA LYS A 77 -3.09 -16.17 -5.31
C LYS A 77 -1.80 -15.79 -4.56
N PRO A 78 -0.80 -15.22 -5.27
CA PRO A 78 0.48 -14.90 -4.67
C PRO A 78 0.35 -13.75 -3.67
N ASP A 79 1.11 -13.85 -2.57
CA ASP A 79 1.26 -12.78 -1.58
C ASP A 79 2.32 -11.75 -2.02
N VAL A 80 3.31 -12.17 -2.81
CA VAL A 80 4.39 -11.32 -3.34
C VAL A 80 4.75 -11.75 -4.76
N VAL A 81 5.11 -10.77 -5.59
CA VAL A 81 5.74 -11.00 -6.89
C VAL A 81 7.21 -10.62 -6.80
N HIS A 82 8.12 -11.55 -7.10
CA HIS A 82 9.55 -11.31 -7.13
C HIS A 82 10.07 -11.32 -8.57
N ILE A 83 10.55 -10.18 -9.05
CA ILE A 83 11.05 -9.99 -10.41
C ILE A 83 12.56 -10.08 -10.42
N HIS A 84 13.10 -11.15 -11.00
CA HIS A 84 14.54 -11.42 -11.11
C HIS A 84 15.15 -10.75 -12.35
N ALA A 85 14.80 -9.51 -12.58
CA ALA A 85 15.34 -8.69 -13.68
C ALA A 85 15.06 -7.21 -13.44
N LEU A 86 15.94 -6.36 -13.95
CA LEU A 86 15.70 -4.92 -14.00
C LEU A 86 15.52 -4.41 -15.42
N TRP A 87 16.24 -5.00 -16.39
CA TRP A 87 16.22 -4.59 -17.78
C TRP A 87 15.27 -5.43 -18.63
N GLY A 88 14.73 -4.79 -19.65
CA GLY A 88 13.88 -5.44 -20.63
C GLY A 88 12.39 -5.08 -20.46
N LEU A 89 11.72 -5.00 -21.62
CA LEU A 89 10.29 -4.68 -21.67
C LEU A 89 9.43 -5.71 -20.92
N ALA A 90 9.84 -6.96 -20.97
CA ALA A 90 9.11 -8.05 -20.31
C ALA A 90 9.05 -7.89 -18.78
N ALA A 91 10.18 -7.61 -18.14
CA ALA A 91 10.23 -7.37 -16.70
C ALA A 91 9.37 -6.16 -16.30
N TRP A 92 9.43 -5.08 -17.08
CA TRP A 92 8.60 -3.90 -16.86
C TRP A 92 7.11 -4.17 -17.03
N LEU A 93 6.71 -4.97 -18.02
CA LEU A 93 5.30 -5.35 -18.22
C LEU A 93 4.79 -6.22 -17.08
N VAL A 94 5.55 -7.23 -16.65
CA VAL A 94 5.18 -8.06 -15.48
C VAL A 94 5.05 -7.20 -14.24
N PHE A 95 5.98 -6.25 -14.03
CA PHE A 95 5.89 -5.29 -12.94
C PHE A 95 4.57 -4.49 -13.00
N ARG A 96 4.23 -3.94 -14.16
CA ARG A 96 2.98 -3.20 -14.38
C ARG A 96 1.74 -4.05 -14.10
N TRP A 97 1.70 -5.28 -14.57
CA TRP A 97 0.57 -6.19 -14.35
C TRP A 97 0.44 -6.57 -12.88
N ALA A 98 1.55 -6.84 -12.18
CA ALA A 98 1.53 -7.10 -10.75
C ALA A 98 1.03 -5.88 -9.95
N GLU A 99 1.42 -4.66 -10.35
CA GLU A 99 0.91 -3.42 -9.77
C GLU A 99 -0.61 -3.25 -10.01
N GLU A 100 -1.10 -3.57 -11.22
CA GLU A 100 -2.53 -3.53 -11.56
C GLU A 100 -3.36 -4.55 -10.74
N GLU A 101 -2.79 -5.74 -10.48
CA GLU A 101 -3.39 -6.74 -9.59
C GLU A 101 -3.13 -6.46 -8.10
N ARG A 102 -2.53 -5.32 -7.76
CA ARG A 102 -2.27 -4.85 -6.39
C ARG A 102 -1.39 -5.77 -5.55
N LEU A 103 -0.39 -6.38 -6.16
CA LEU A 103 0.55 -7.25 -5.47
C LEU A 103 1.81 -6.47 -5.06
N PRO A 104 2.35 -6.67 -3.85
CA PRO A 104 3.65 -6.12 -3.48
C PRO A 104 4.75 -6.78 -4.30
N ILE A 105 5.72 -5.96 -4.75
CA ILE A 105 6.72 -6.39 -5.73
C ILE A 105 8.12 -6.24 -5.15
N VAL A 106 8.90 -7.31 -5.20
CA VAL A 106 10.34 -7.32 -4.95
C VAL A 106 11.07 -7.33 -6.29
N VAL A 107 12.15 -6.54 -6.42
CA VAL A 107 12.97 -6.49 -7.64
C VAL A 107 14.41 -6.82 -7.30
N SER A 108 14.99 -7.79 -8.01
CA SER A 108 16.42 -8.12 -7.93
C SER A 108 17.13 -7.65 -9.20
N PRO A 109 18.00 -6.62 -9.12
CA PRO A 109 18.70 -6.07 -10.28
C PRO A 109 19.83 -6.95 -10.82
N TYR A 110 20.38 -7.86 -10.00
CA TYR A 110 21.52 -8.74 -10.39
C TYR A 110 22.70 -7.97 -10.99
N LYS A 111 23.20 -7.00 -10.24
CA LYS A 111 24.35 -6.14 -10.64
C LYS A 111 24.08 -5.26 -11.87
N ALA A 112 22.82 -5.15 -12.32
CA ALA A 112 22.48 -4.39 -13.52
C ALA A 112 22.73 -2.89 -13.41
N LEU A 113 22.80 -2.36 -12.18
CA LEU A 113 23.07 -0.94 -11.88
C LEU A 113 24.53 -0.66 -11.51
N MET A 114 25.43 -1.64 -11.62
CA MET A 114 26.85 -1.44 -11.29
C MET A 114 27.59 -0.64 -12.37
N LYS A 115 28.52 0.21 -11.94
CA LYS A 115 29.22 1.17 -12.83
C LYS A 115 29.88 0.54 -14.05
N TRP A 116 30.42 -0.67 -13.96
CA TRP A 116 31.04 -1.36 -15.11
C TRP A 116 30.05 -1.76 -16.21
N ASN A 117 28.75 -1.85 -15.88
CA ASN A 117 27.70 -2.10 -16.87
C ASN A 117 27.29 -0.85 -17.67
N TYR A 118 27.90 0.32 -17.35
CA TYR A 118 27.66 1.61 -17.99
C TYR A 118 28.86 2.08 -18.82
N GLY A 119 29.33 1.29 -19.77
CA GLY A 119 30.25 1.81 -20.80
C GLY A 119 29.63 3.00 -21.57
N ARG A 120 30.43 3.99 -22.00
CA ARG A 120 29.92 5.22 -22.63
C ARG A 120 28.88 5.01 -23.74
N ARG A 121 29.01 3.96 -24.57
CA ARG A 121 28.04 3.63 -25.64
C ARG A 121 26.77 2.99 -25.05
N TYR A 122 26.88 2.25 -23.96
CA TYR A 122 25.80 1.56 -23.31
C TYR A 122 24.89 2.51 -22.51
N ALA A 123 25.49 3.57 -21.92
CA ALA A 123 24.74 4.58 -21.19
C ALA A 123 23.75 5.32 -22.10
N LEU A 124 24.15 5.67 -23.32
CA LEU A 124 23.29 6.39 -24.27
C LEU A 124 22.11 5.55 -24.76
N SER A 125 22.31 4.25 -25.02
CA SER A 125 21.24 3.35 -25.48
C SER A 125 20.28 2.96 -24.37
N LYS A 126 20.74 2.89 -23.11
CA LYS A 126 19.93 2.50 -21.94
C LYS A 126 19.37 3.69 -21.15
N LEU A 127 19.86 4.90 -21.37
CA LEU A 127 19.39 6.09 -20.66
C LEU A 127 17.86 6.30 -20.76
N PRO A 128 17.21 6.19 -21.93
CA PRO A 128 15.75 6.29 -22.01
C PRO A 128 15.04 5.20 -21.21
N GLN A 129 15.53 3.96 -21.27
CA GLN A 129 14.94 2.86 -20.47
C GLN A 129 15.12 3.12 -18.99
N LEU A 130 16.32 3.60 -18.55
CA LEU A 130 16.59 3.94 -17.16
C LEU A 130 15.63 5.01 -16.65
N LEU A 131 15.40 6.07 -17.41
CA LEU A 131 14.53 7.18 -17.00
C LEU A 131 13.05 6.80 -16.92
N PHE A 132 12.58 5.92 -17.81
CA PHE A 132 11.15 5.61 -17.90
C PHE A 132 10.79 4.27 -17.23
N MET A 133 11.50 3.19 -17.52
CA MET A 133 11.15 1.85 -17.05
C MET A 133 11.78 1.53 -15.69
N GLN A 134 13.09 1.65 -15.57
CA GLN A 134 13.82 1.23 -14.36
C GLN A 134 13.54 2.17 -13.19
N HIS A 135 13.53 3.48 -13.45
CA HIS A 135 13.15 4.45 -12.42
C HIS A 135 11.72 4.19 -11.92
N TYR A 136 10.79 3.86 -12.83
CA TYR A 136 9.43 3.49 -12.48
C TYR A 136 9.39 2.25 -11.58
N MET A 137 10.10 1.17 -11.97
CA MET A 137 10.14 -0.07 -11.19
C MET A 137 10.78 0.15 -9.81
N LEU A 138 11.93 0.82 -9.77
CA LEU A 138 12.68 1.03 -8.53
C LEU A 138 11.96 1.98 -7.55
N THR A 139 11.23 2.98 -8.04
CA THR A 139 10.44 3.88 -7.18
C THR A 139 9.24 3.21 -6.57
N ARG A 140 8.68 2.19 -7.22
CA ARG A 140 7.44 1.53 -6.81
C ARG A 140 7.61 0.15 -6.20
N ALA A 141 8.80 -0.45 -6.33
CA ALA A 141 9.09 -1.72 -5.69
C ALA A 141 8.91 -1.63 -4.17
N ALA A 142 8.26 -2.62 -3.59
CA ALA A 142 8.13 -2.76 -2.14
C ALA A 142 9.48 -3.01 -1.47
N ALA A 143 10.35 -3.79 -2.14
CA ALA A 143 11.75 -3.96 -1.76
C ALA A 143 12.62 -4.16 -3.00
N ILE A 144 13.92 -3.84 -2.85
CA ILE A 144 14.96 -4.09 -3.83
C ILE A 144 15.95 -5.04 -3.19
N HIS A 145 16.08 -6.22 -3.77
CA HIS A 145 16.93 -7.27 -3.25
C HIS A 145 18.29 -7.27 -3.96
N ALA A 146 19.36 -7.00 -3.21
CA ALA A 146 20.74 -7.10 -3.66
C ALA A 146 21.29 -8.50 -3.40
N VAL A 147 21.85 -9.13 -4.42
CA VAL A 147 22.40 -10.51 -4.34
C VAL A 147 23.87 -10.55 -3.92
N THR A 148 24.54 -9.41 -3.79
CA THR A 148 25.92 -9.30 -3.31
C THR A 148 26.11 -8.02 -2.51
N ARG A 149 27.06 -8.04 -1.57
CA ARG A 149 27.45 -6.88 -0.76
C ARG A 149 27.84 -5.68 -1.64
N GLN A 150 28.56 -5.92 -2.71
CA GLN A 150 28.98 -4.86 -3.63
C GLN A 150 27.79 -4.19 -4.34
N GLU A 151 26.78 -4.97 -4.72
CA GLU A 151 25.53 -4.44 -5.29
C GLU A 151 24.76 -3.62 -4.25
N PHE A 152 24.64 -4.13 -3.04
CA PHE A 152 24.01 -3.46 -1.92
C PHE A 152 24.65 -2.09 -1.65
N ASP A 153 25.98 -2.04 -1.54
CA ASP A 153 26.70 -0.78 -1.34
C ASP A 153 26.51 0.18 -2.52
N THR A 154 26.50 -0.35 -3.75
CA THR A 154 26.24 0.47 -4.96
C THR A 154 24.85 1.07 -4.93
N LEU A 155 23.82 0.30 -4.56
CA LEU A 155 22.44 0.77 -4.48
C LEU A 155 22.28 1.87 -3.42
N HIS A 156 22.96 1.77 -2.28
CA HIS A 156 22.96 2.80 -1.24
C HIS A 156 23.64 4.12 -1.66
N HIS A 157 24.61 4.07 -2.58
CA HIS A 157 25.37 5.22 -3.02
C HIS A 157 24.98 5.74 -4.42
N ILE A 158 23.87 5.28 -4.95
CA ILE A 158 23.33 5.82 -6.21
C ILE A 158 22.98 7.30 -6.05
N SER A 159 23.57 8.16 -6.87
CA SER A 159 23.40 9.63 -6.80
C SER A 159 22.03 10.13 -7.27
N TRP A 160 21.28 9.31 -7.99
CA TRP A 160 19.93 9.62 -8.48
C TRP A 160 18.87 8.83 -7.71
N HIS A 161 18.75 9.10 -6.45
CA HIS A 161 17.73 8.44 -5.62
C HIS A 161 16.33 8.71 -6.18
N PRO A 162 15.52 7.69 -6.40
CA PRO A 162 14.13 7.87 -6.81
C PRO A 162 13.24 8.48 -5.71
N ASP A 163 13.79 8.74 -4.55
CA ASP A 163 13.07 9.09 -3.33
C ASP A 163 12.49 10.50 -3.25
N ALA A 164 12.77 11.40 -4.19
CA ALA A 164 12.30 12.78 -4.12
C ALA A 164 10.76 12.91 -3.94
N LYS A 165 10.01 11.80 -4.03
CA LYS A 165 8.54 11.75 -3.87
C LYS A 165 8.04 10.52 -3.12
N SER A 166 8.91 9.67 -2.58
CA SER A 166 8.54 8.45 -1.86
C SER A 166 8.59 8.67 -0.36
N GLU A 167 7.57 8.24 0.35
CA GLU A 167 7.51 8.32 1.81
C GLU A 167 8.40 7.28 2.50
N LYS A 168 8.75 6.21 1.78
CA LYS A 168 9.71 5.21 2.26
C LYS A 168 11.10 5.59 1.79
N PRO A 169 12.05 5.84 2.71
CA PRO A 169 13.44 6.10 2.35
C PRO A 169 13.98 4.99 1.44
N TRP A 170 14.73 5.38 0.42
CA TRP A 170 15.34 4.45 -0.52
C TRP A 170 16.12 3.33 0.19
N ASN A 171 16.94 3.72 1.18
CA ASN A 171 17.78 2.79 1.91
C ASN A 171 16.99 1.75 2.70
N ASP A 172 15.80 2.09 3.19
CA ASP A 172 14.96 1.16 3.98
C ASP A 172 14.31 0.08 3.12
N ARG A 173 14.31 0.26 1.78
CA ARG A 173 13.76 -0.71 0.83
C ARG A 173 14.79 -1.65 0.24
N ILE A 174 16.10 -1.39 0.47
CA ILE A 174 17.17 -2.23 -0.03
C ILE A 174 17.49 -3.32 1.00
N ALA A 175 17.38 -4.56 0.59
CA ALA A 175 17.72 -5.73 1.37
C ALA A 175 18.88 -6.48 0.75
N LEU A 176 19.78 -7.02 1.57
CA LEU A 176 20.87 -7.88 1.15
C LEU A 176 20.56 -9.32 1.56
N VAL A 177 20.43 -10.19 0.57
CA VAL A 177 20.50 -11.65 0.78
C VAL A 177 21.50 -12.17 -0.22
N GLU A 178 22.67 -12.52 0.30
CA GLU A 178 23.78 -12.92 -0.56
C GLU A 178 23.58 -14.34 -1.08
N TYR A 179 23.93 -14.50 -2.37
CA TYR A 179 24.15 -15.80 -2.98
C TYR A 179 25.10 -16.65 -2.12
N SER A 180 24.79 -17.92 -1.96
CA SER A 180 25.57 -18.82 -1.08
C SER A 180 27.02 -18.89 -1.53
N LYS A 181 27.91 -18.81 -0.55
CA LYS A 181 29.30 -19.20 -0.73
C LYS A 181 29.41 -20.67 -0.42
N GLU A 182 30.25 -21.41 -1.16
CA GLU A 182 30.61 -22.74 -0.77
C GLU A 182 31.17 -22.69 0.65
N LEU A 183 30.59 -23.47 1.56
CA LEU A 183 31.12 -23.69 2.88
C LEU A 183 32.44 -24.48 2.75
N ALA A 184 33.28 -24.46 3.80
CA ALA A 184 34.57 -25.12 3.79
C ALA A 184 34.52 -26.65 3.53
N ASP A 185 33.35 -27.25 3.64
CA ASP A 185 33.02 -28.65 3.36
C ASP A 185 32.43 -28.90 1.97
N GLY A 186 32.32 -27.87 1.12
CA GLY A 186 31.75 -27.94 -0.23
C GLY A 186 30.22 -27.94 -0.28
N HIS A 187 29.54 -27.80 0.86
CA HIS A 187 28.10 -27.65 0.89
C HIS A 187 27.68 -26.20 0.66
N VAL A 188 26.57 -26.00 -0.04
CA VAL A 188 25.95 -24.70 -0.27
C VAL A 188 24.92 -24.46 0.83
N ASP A 189 25.02 -23.33 1.54
CA ASP A 189 24.08 -22.96 2.61
C ASP A 189 22.77 -22.42 2.05
N THR A 190 21.98 -23.31 1.45
CA THR A 190 20.67 -22.97 0.86
C THR A 190 19.64 -22.62 1.93
N GLU A 191 19.74 -23.22 3.10
CA GLU A 191 18.82 -23.00 4.23
C GLU A 191 18.89 -21.54 4.71
N ARG A 192 20.07 -20.97 4.82
CA ARG A 192 20.26 -19.55 5.16
C ARG A 192 19.60 -18.63 4.12
N VAL A 193 19.80 -18.90 2.83
CA VAL A 193 19.20 -18.09 1.76
C VAL A 193 17.68 -18.14 1.83
N GLY A 194 17.11 -19.33 2.00
CA GLY A 194 15.66 -19.52 2.16
C GLY A 194 15.09 -18.79 3.37
N GLU A 195 15.82 -18.85 4.52
CA GLU A 195 15.43 -18.14 5.74
C GLU A 195 15.45 -16.62 5.58
N GLU A 196 16.55 -16.06 5.10
CA GLU A 196 16.70 -14.61 4.89
C GLU A 196 15.69 -14.08 3.87
N MET A 197 15.40 -14.83 2.80
CA MET A 197 14.36 -14.48 1.83
C MET A 197 12.95 -14.56 2.43
N SER A 198 12.67 -15.55 3.27
CA SER A 198 11.40 -15.67 3.98
C SER A 198 11.17 -14.45 4.89
N VAL A 199 12.19 -14.02 5.62
CA VAL A 199 12.14 -12.80 6.45
C VAL A 199 11.89 -11.55 5.58
N LEU A 200 12.57 -11.44 4.44
CA LEU A 200 12.34 -10.33 3.50
C LEU A 200 10.91 -10.31 2.98
N TYR A 201 10.37 -11.45 2.54
CA TYR A 201 9.00 -11.51 2.03
C TYR A 201 7.97 -11.20 3.12
N ARG A 202 8.16 -11.74 4.35
CA ARG A 202 7.29 -11.41 5.48
C ARG A 202 7.30 -9.90 5.76
N LYS A 203 8.47 -9.27 5.78
CA LYS A 203 8.60 -7.82 5.94
C LYS A 203 7.88 -7.05 4.81
N VAL A 204 7.96 -7.52 3.58
CA VAL A 204 7.27 -6.92 2.42
C VAL A 204 5.76 -7.03 2.56
N ILE A 205 5.25 -8.20 2.94
CA ILE A 205 3.82 -8.44 3.19
C ILE A 205 3.32 -7.51 4.31
N ASP A 206 3.98 -7.54 5.46
CA ASP A 206 3.59 -6.78 6.65
C ASP A 206 3.68 -5.26 6.46
N SER A 207 4.56 -4.81 5.56
CA SER A 207 4.67 -3.38 5.20
C SER A 207 3.69 -2.91 4.12
N ASN A 208 2.90 -3.82 3.57
CA ASN A 208 1.92 -3.53 2.50
C ASN A 208 0.56 -4.22 2.75
N PRO A 209 0.01 -4.17 3.98
CA PRO A 209 -1.19 -4.92 4.34
C PRO A 209 -2.37 -4.52 3.45
N PHE A 210 -2.47 -3.23 3.11
CA PHE A 210 -3.56 -2.70 2.31
C PHE A 210 -3.67 -3.35 0.91
N LEU A 211 -2.55 -3.67 0.27
CA LEU A 211 -2.56 -4.30 -1.06
C LEU A 211 -3.19 -5.70 -1.01
N LEU A 212 -3.04 -6.39 0.12
CA LEU A 212 -3.49 -7.76 0.32
C LEU A 212 -4.88 -7.86 0.97
N MET A 213 -5.42 -6.74 1.47
CA MET A 213 -6.77 -6.68 2.00
C MET A 213 -7.80 -6.84 0.88
N ASN A 214 -8.72 -7.76 1.07
CA ASN A 214 -9.88 -7.93 0.20
C ASN A 214 -11.02 -6.94 0.57
N ASP A 215 -12.15 -7.01 -0.12
CA ASP A 215 -13.26 -6.10 0.14
C ASP A 215 -13.94 -6.40 1.49
N GLU A 216 -13.93 -7.66 1.95
CA GLU A 216 -14.42 -8.07 3.27
C GLU A 216 -13.57 -7.51 4.40
N ASP A 217 -12.23 -7.60 4.30
CA ASP A 217 -11.30 -7.00 5.27
C ASP A 217 -11.54 -5.49 5.42
N ARG A 218 -11.76 -4.80 4.29
CA ARG A 218 -12.04 -3.35 4.28
C ARG A 218 -13.39 -3.02 4.89
N GLU A 219 -14.40 -3.84 4.62
CA GLU A 219 -15.72 -3.68 5.20
C GLU A 219 -15.67 -3.83 6.71
N VAL A 220 -14.98 -4.87 7.22
CA VAL A 220 -14.81 -5.09 8.65
C VAL A 220 -14.02 -3.95 9.29
N GLU A 221 -12.91 -3.50 8.68
CA GLU A 221 -12.16 -2.33 9.17
C GLU A 221 -13.06 -1.10 9.27
N ASN A 222 -13.87 -0.83 8.24
CA ASN A 222 -14.79 0.31 8.23
C ASN A 222 -15.81 0.24 9.37
N MET A 223 -16.42 -0.93 9.57
CA MET A 223 -17.39 -1.15 10.63
C MET A 223 -16.78 -0.98 12.03
N LEU A 224 -15.62 -1.60 12.26
CA LEU A 224 -14.91 -1.48 13.54
C LEU A 224 -14.43 -0.05 13.81
N LEU A 225 -13.99 0.68 12.76
CA LEU A 225 -13.59 2.06 12.91
C LEU A 225 -14.78 2.96 13.28
N ALA A 226 -15.92 2.79 12.60
CA ALA A 226 -17.13 3.55 12.92
C ALA A 226 -17.60 3.25 14.37
N TYR A 227 -17.63 1.97 14.76
CA TYR A 227 -18.01 1.53 16.09
C TYR A 227 -17.05 2.07 17.16
N GLY A 228 -15.73 1.91 16.97
CA GLY A 228 -14.71 2.40 17.90
C GLY A 228 -14.70 3.94 18.03
N THR A 229 -14.88 4.65 16.93
CA THR A 229 -15.00 6.12 16.96
C THR A 229 -16.25 6.54 17.74
N SER A 230 -17.36 5.78 17.63
CA SER A 230 -18.58 6.03 18.38
C SER A 230 -18.40 5.77 19.88
N LEU A 231 -17.66 4.72 20.25
CA LEU A 231 -17.30 4.47 21.66
C LEU A 231 -16.49 5.62 22.27
N ASP A 232 -15.53 6.15 21.51
CA ASP A 232 -14.67 7.27 21.95
C ASP A 232 -15.45 8.57 22.16
N SER A 233 -16.63 8.72 21.52
CA SER A 233 -17.47 9.93 21.63
C SER A 233 -18.15 10.10 22.98
N GLY A 234 -18.24 9.03 23.78
CA GLY A 234 -18.98 9.01 25.04
C GLY A 234 -20.51 9.01 24.89
N VAL A 235 -21.04 8.97 23.68
CA VAL A 235 -22.49 8.87 23.41
C VAL A 235 -22.93 7.44 23.67
N PRO A 236 -24.11 7.20 24.33
CA PRO A 236 -24.64 5.86 24.53
C PRO A 236 -24.80 5.11 23.20
N MET A 237 -24.30 3.88 23.12
CA MET A 237 -24.40 3.07 21.88
C MET A 237 -25.83 2.83 21.41
N SER A 238 -26.84 2.93 22.33
CA SER A 238 -28.26 2.87 21.98
C SER A 238 -28.72 4.04 21.08
N GLU A 239 -27.94 5.12 21.01
CA GLU A 239 -28.20 6.29 20.14
C GLU A 239 -27.40 6.23 18.83
N VAL A 240 -26.58 5.18 18.65
CA VAL A 240 -25.78 4.95 17.45
C VAL A 240 -26.41 3.79 16.70
N PHE A 241 -26.85 4.05 15.48
CA PHE A 241 -27.53 3.06 14.63
C PHE A 241 -26.51 2.14 13.93
N LEU A 242 -25.73 1.38 14.72
CA LEU A 242 -24.82 0.36 14.23
C LEU A 242 -25.32 -1.03 14.59
N ASP A 243 -25.27 -1.94 13.63
CA ASP A 243 -25.64 -3.35 13.80
C ASP A 243 -24.51 -4.11 14.51
N GLU A 244 -24.51 -4.10 15.85
CA GLU A 244 -23.50 -4.79 16.68
C GLU A 244 -23.45 -6.29 16.40
N ASP A 245 -24.61 -6.94 16.24
CA ASP A 245 -24.66 -8.38 16.00
C ASP A 245 -24.10 -8.73 14.61
N GLY A 246 -24.43 -7.93 13.59
CA GLY A 246 -23.89 -8.08 12.25
C GLY A 246 -22.38 -7.83 12.18
N ILE A 247 -21.87 -6.84 12.92
CA ILE A 247 -20.43 -6.59 13.04
C ILE A 247 -19.76 -7.79 13.72
N LYS A 248 -20.29 -8.25 14.85
CA LYS A 248 -19.75 -9.39 15.61
C LYS A 248 -19.71 -10.67 14.77
N ASP A 249 -20.76 -10.96 14.01
CA ASP A 249 -20.83 -12.15 13.14
C ASP A 249 -19.74 -12.12 12.05
N LYS A 250 -19.47 -10.98 11.45
CA LYS A 250 -18.39 -10.82 10.46
C LYS A 250 -17.01 -10.94 11.08
N VAL A 251 -16.80 -10.28 12.21
CA VAL A 251 -15.50 -10.22 12.91
C VAL A 251 -15.07 -11.59 13.41
N THR A 252 -16.00 -12.42 13.92
CA THR A 252 -15.70 -13.77 14.42
C THR A 252 -15.36 -14.78 13.31
N LYS A 253 -15.70 -14.50 12.07
CA LYS A 253 -15.40 -15.36 10.92
C LYS A 253 -14.01 -15.12 10.32
N LEU A 254 -13.32 -14.05 10.72
CA LEU A 254 -12.02 -13.71 10.18
C LEU A 254 -10.92 -14.69 10.65
N SER A 255 -10.09 -15.11 9.71
CA SER A 255 -8.90 -15.89 10.04
C SER A 255 -7.81 -15.01 10.68
N PRO A 256 -6.83 -15.60 11.41
CA PRO A 256 -5.71 -14.84 11.97
C PRO A 256 -4.92 -14.02 10.94
N GLU A 257 -4.82 -14.50 9.69
CA GLU A 257 -4.13 -13.79 8.60
C GLU A 257 -4.90 -12.51 8.18
N HIS A 258 -6.23 -12.58 8.10
CA HIS A 258 -7.08 -11.41 7.82
C HIS A 258 -6.98 -10.39 8.94
N TRP A 259 -7.06 -10.83 10.20
CA TRP A 259 -6.86 -9.98 11.36
C TRP A 259 -5.49 -9.29 11.33
N ARG A 260 -4.43 -10.03 11.03
CA ARG A 260 -3.08 -9.46 10.95
C ARG A 260 -3.03 -8.33 9.92
N ARG A 261 -3.60 -8.51 8.72
CA ARG A 261 -3.61 -7.48 7.66
C ARG A 261 -4.39 -6.24 8.10
N ILE A 262 -5.58 -6.42 8.68
CA ILE A 262 -6.41 -5.33 9.19
C ILE A 262 -5.66 -4.55 10.27
N LEU A 263 -5.12 -5.21 11.28
CA LEU A 263 -4.45 -4.54 12.39
C LEU A 263 -3.16 -3.82 11.96
N LEU A 264 -2.39 -4.38 11.04
CA LEU A 264 -1.23 -3.72 10.48
C LEU A 264 -1.62 -2.48 9.68
N HIS A 265 -2.71 -2.53 8.90
CA HIS A 265 -3.24 -1.37 8.21
C HIS A 265 -3.77 -0.32 9.20
N CYS A 266 -4.49 -0.73 10.24
CA CYS A 266 -4.94 0.17 11.29
C CYS A 266 -3.78 0.88 12.00
N ALA A 267 -2.67 0.17 12.27
CA ALA A 267 -1.47 0.75 12.86
C ALA A 267 -0.82 1.78 11.91
N ASP A 268 -0.75 1.46 10.61
CA ASP A 268 -0.26 2.37 9.57
C ASP A 268 -1.12 3.64 9.49
N GLN A 269 -2.44 3.51 9.60
CA GLN A 269 -3.39 4.61 9.48
C GLN A 269 -3.68 5.35 10.80
N GLY A 270 -3.08 4.92 11.93
CA GLY A 270 -3.25 5.53 13.24
C GLY A 270 -4.61 5.33 13.91
N ILE A 271 -5.31 4.26 13.53
CA ILE A 271 -6.64 3.90 14.03
C ILE A 271 -6.65 2.58 14.82
N LEU A 272 -5.46 2.06 15.18
CA LEU A 272 -5.35 0.75 15.82
C LEU A 272 -6.13 0.70 17.13
N GLN A 273 -6.04 1.74 17.96
CA GLN A 273 -6.71 1.77 19.27
C GLN A 273 -8.23 1.74 19.14
N GLN A 274 -8.81 2.47 18.17
CA GLN A 274 -10.24 2.48 17.91
C GLN A 274 -10.75 1.10 17.51
N VAL A 275 -10.01 0.44 16.59
CA VAL A 275 -10.39 -0.86 16.05
C VAL A 275 -10.22 -1.97 17.11
N VAL A 276 -9.14 -1.94 17.89
CA VAL A 276 -8.91 -2.90 18.97
C VAL A 276 -9.97 -2.71 20.08
N GLY A 277 -10.21 -1.49 20.53
CA GLY A 277 -11.22 -1.19 21.53
C GLY A 277 -12.64 -1.59 21.09
N ALA A 278 -12.95 -1.43 19.79
CA ALA A 278 -14.19 -1.89 19.19
C ALA A 278 -14.34 -3.43 19.29
N ALA A 279 -13.30 -4.17 18.89
CA ALA A 279 -13.32 -5.63 18.93
C ALA A 279 -13.39 -6.18 20.37
N GLU A 280 -12.64 -5.59 21.29
CA GLU A 280 -12.73 -5.94 22.73
C GLU A 280 -14.13 -5.73 23.30
N LYS A 281 -14.78 -4.62 22.97
CA LYS A 281 -16.15 -4.32 23.39
C LYS A 281 -17.15 -5.32 22.83
N LEU A 282 -16.94 -5.83 21.61
CA LEU A 282 -17.73 -6.89 20.98
C LEU A 282 -17.42 -8.29 21.55
N GLY A 283 -16.44 -8.41 22.48
CA GLY A 283 -16.01 -9.66 23.09
C GLY A 283 -15.17 -10.55 22.16
N VAL A 284 -14.42 -9.95 21.23
CA VAL A 284 -13.51 -10.65 20.32
C VAL A 284 -12.08 -10.46 20.78
N GLU A 285 -11.42 -11.55 21.15
CA GLU A 285 -9.98 -11.53 21.47
C GLU A 285 -9.14 -11.51 20.19
N ILE A 286 -8.28 -10.52 20.07
CA ILE A 286 -7.36 -10.35 18.95
C ILE A 286 -5.92 -10.17 19.42
N ALA A 287 -5.00 -10.89 18.78
CA ALA A 287 -3.58 -10.73 19.02
C ALA A 287 -3.07 -9.50 18.25
N THR A 288 -2.68 -8.45 18.97
CA THR A 288 -2.09 -7.25 18.36
C THR A 288 -0.73 -7.57 17.76
N PRO A 289 -0.49 -7.30 16.46
CA PRO A 289 0.79 -7.60 15.84
C PRO A 289 1.90 -6.68 16.36
N ASP A 290 3.13 -7.19 16.41
CA ASP A 290 4.29 -6.33 16.61
C ASP A 290 4.50 -5.47 15.35
N VAL A 291 4.44 -4.16 15.55
CA VAL A 291 4.60 -3.16 14.48
C VAL A 291 5.96 -2.50 14.48
N GLN A 292 6.91 -2.96 15.32
CA GLN A 292 8.27 -2.45 15.32
C GLN A 292 8.98 -2.83 14.02
N GLY A 293 9.68 -1.87 13.43
CA GLY A 293 10.41 -2.06 12.17
C GLY A 293 9.55 -2.14 10.91
N ILE A 294 8.22 -2.06 11.01
CA ILE A 294 7.34 -1.93 9.86
C ILE A 294 7.30 -0.46 9.44
N SER A 295 7.49 -0.20 8.14
CA SER A 295 7.32 1.16 7.59
C SER A 295 5.89 1.62 7.81
N ARG A 296 5.72 2.72 8.52
CA ARG A 296 4.41 3.29 8.84
C ARG A 296 4.11 4.50 7.98
N PHE A 297 2.82 4.71 7.75
CA PHE A 297 2.31 5.96 7.21
C PHE A 297 2.65 7.12 8.17
N ARG A 298 3.11 8.24 7.64
CA ARG A 298 3.28 9.46 8.45
C ARG A 298 1.91 10.08 8.66
N ILE A 299 1.32 9.83 9.82
CA ILE A 299 0.15 10.56 10.25
C ILE A 299 0.60 11.99 10.47
N ALA A 300 0.01 12.94 9.77
CA ALA A 300 0.22 14.32 10.06
C ALA A 300 -0.27 14.56 11.50
N LYS A 301 0.68 14.76 12.44
CA LYS A 301 0.35 15.26 13.77
C LYS A 301 -0.41 16.57 13.58
N GLU A 302 -1.21 16.95 14.56
CA GLU A 302 -2.01 18.17 14.59
C GLU A 302 -1.43 19.27 13.71
N LEU A 303 -2.13 19.55 12.61
CA LEU A 303 -1.70 20.59 11.70
C LEU A 303 -1.94 21.93 12.38
N PRO A 304 -0.95 22.83 12.39
CA PRO A 304 -1.17 24.20 12.86
C PRO A 304 -2.36 24.78 12.09
N PHE A 305 -3.24 25.41 12.82
CA PHE A 305 -4.45 26.02 12.28
C PHE A 305 -4.12 26.92 11.06
N LEU A 306 -4.65 26.62 9.91
CA LEU A 306 -4.55 27.38 8.65
C LEU A 306 -3.15 27.61 8.05
N GLU A 307 -2.06 27.41 8.76
CA GLU A 307 -0.70 27.63 8.21
C GLU A 307 -0.35 26.63 7.10
N THR A 308 -0.95 25.45 7.16
CA THR A 308 -0.74 24.37 6.23
C THR A 308 -1.81 24.27 5.15
N ALA A 309 -2.97 24.89 5.37
CA ALA A 309 -4.04 24.89 4.38
C ALA A 309 -3.65 25.78 3.19
N ASN A 310 -3.47 25.21 2.05
CA ASN A 310 -3.20 25.93 0.81
C ASN A 310 -4.41 25.73 -0.16
N PRO A 311 -4.86 26.71 -0.89
CA PRO A 311 -4.17 27.93 -1.32
C PRO A 311 -4.41 29.14 -0.39
N ARG A 312 -3.47 30.08 -0.40
CA ARG A 312 -3.50 31.34 0.39
C ARG A 312 -4.83 32.09 0.33
N ILE A 313 -5.53 32.05 -0.79
CA ILE A 313 -6.84 32.69 -0.99
C ILE A 313 -7.89 32.11 -0.04
N LYS A 314 -7.90 30.79 0.18
CA LYS A 314 -8.88 30.13 1.08
C LYS A 314 -8.58 30.45 2.54
N VAL A 315 -7.30 30.52 2.90
CA VAL A 315 -6.87 30.93 4.24
C VAL A 315 -7.28 32.38 4.53
N ALA A 316 -7.06 33.30 3.59
CA ALA A 316 -7.49 34.68 3.75
C ALA A 316 -9.01 34.81 3.92
N ARG A 317 -9.81 34.02 3.17
CA ARG A 317 -11.26 33.98 3.35
C ARG A 317 -11.68 33.40 4.70
N MET A 318 -10.96 32.36 5.20
CA MET A 318 -11.23 31.83 6.53
C MET A 318 -10.97 32.86 7.63
N HIS A 319 -9.91 33.66 7.54
CA HIS A 319 -9.69 34.77 8.48
C HIS A 319 -10.82 35.79 8.44
N GLN A 320 -11.37 36.10 7.26
CA GLN A 320 -12.53 36.97 7.16
C GLN A 320 -13.77 36.34 7.80
N LEU A 321 -14.01 35.04 7.60
CA LEU A 321 -15.09 34.33 8.29
C LEU A 321 -14.93 34.31 9.82
N ASP A 322 -13.71 34.26 10.33
CA ASP A 322 -13.43 34.34 11.77
C ASP A 322 -13.85 35.68 12.37
N GLU A 323 -13.76 36.76 11.60
CA GLU A 323 -14.24 38.10 12.01
C GLU A 323 -15.75 38.24 11.87
N ASP A 324 -16.32 37.74 10.75
CA ASP A 324 -17.73 37.89 10.40
C ASP A 324 -18.65 36.95 11.21
N TYR A 325 -18.17 35.79 11.61
CA TYR A 325 -18.98 34.71 12.22
C TYR A 325 -18.44 34.26 13.58
N THR A 326 -18.12 35.18 14.46
CA THR A 326 -17.54 34.89 15.80
C THR A 326 -18.39 33.96 16.65
N SER A 327 -19.72 33.96 16.49
CA SER A 327 -20.66 33.11 17.24
C SER A 327 -20.78 31.67 16.74
N TYR A 328 -20.12 31.32 15.63
CA TYR A 328 -20.23 30.02 14.94
C TYR A 328 -18.89 29.24 14.99
N GLU A 329 -18.39 29.01 16.19
CA GLU A 329 -17.09 28.39 16.42
C GLU A 329 -17.03 26.93 15.93
N ALA A 330 -18.11 26.16 16.12
CA ALA A 330 -18.19 24.75 15.70
C ALA A 330 -18.14 24.64 14.17
N GLU A 331 -18.87 25.47 13.45
CA GLU A 331 -18.93 25.52 11.99
C GLU A 331 -17.59 25.95 11.40
N ARG A 332 -16.93 26.94 12.01
CA ARG A 332 -15.58 27.36 11.60
C ARG A 332 -14.57 26.22 11.81
N THR A 333 -14.66 25.51 12.93
CA THR A 333 -13.80 24.35 13.22
C THR A 333 -13.98 23.26 12.15
N LEU A 334 -15.23 22.95 11.78
CA LEU A 334 -15.53 22.00 10.70
C LEU A 334 -14.98 22.50 9.34
N CYS A 335 -15.09 23.77 9.03
CA CYS A 335 -14.51 24.35 7.81
C CYS A 335 -12.98 24.16 7.79
N VAL A 336 -12.30 24.37 8.92
CA VAL A 336 -10.85 24.17 9.06
C VAL A 336 -10.49 22.69 8.91
N MET A 337 -11.23 21.79 9.56
CA MET A 337 -11.01 20.35 9.41
C MET A 337 -11.15 19.90 7.95
N LEU A 338 -12.13 20.42 7.21
CA LEU A 338 -12.33 20.13 5.79
C LEU A 338 -11.22 20.74 4.92
N LEU A 339 -10.74 21.96 5.22
CA LEU A 339 -9.58 22.57 4.55
C LEU A 339 -8.32 21.73 4.76
N ASN A 340 -8.07 21.29 5.99
CA ASN A 340 -6.94 20.41 6.32
C ASN A 340 -7.07 19.05 5.64
N THR A 341 -8.26 18.46 5.62
CA THR A 341 -8.54 17.23 4.87
C THR A 341 -8.20 17.38 3.39
N LYS A 342 -8.59 18.51 2.79
CA LYS A 342 -8.27 18.83 1.39
C LYS A 342 -6.76 18.98 1.18
N TYR A 343 -6.08 19.67 2.07
CA TYR A 343 -4.62 19.81 2.01
C TYR A 343 -3.91 18.46 2.12
N LEU A 344 -4.29 17.61 3.10
CA LEU A 344 -3.73 16.28 3.27
C LEU A 344 -3.98 15.39 2.05
N TYR A 345 -5.17 15.49 1.47
CA TYR A 345 -5.49 14.79 0.22
C TYR A 345 -4.59 15.24 -0.94
N ASP A 346 -4.40 16.56 -1.12
CA ASP A 346 -3.56 17.12 -2.17
C ASP A 346 -2.08 16.73 -2.00
N LYS A 347 -1.63 16.59 -0.75
CA LYS A 347 -0.28 16.09 -0.40
C LYS A 347 -0.18 14.57 -0.42
N ARG A 348 -1.29 13.85 -0.62
CA ARG A 348 -1.36 12.38 -0.62
C ARG A 348 -0.98 11.74 0.72
N ILE A 349 -1.23 12.43 1.82
CA ILE A 349 -0.98 11.98 3.20
C ILE A 349 -2.25 11.94 4.06
N LEU A 350 -3.43 11.97 3.41
CA LEU A 350 -4.71 11.83 4.10
C LEU A 350 -4.86 10.42 4.64
N SER A 351 -5.02 10.29 5.96
CA SER A 351 -5.17 9.02 6.67
C SER A 351 -6.61 8.72 7.07
N ARG A 352 -6.86 7.48 7.44
CA ARG A 352 -8.14 7.03 8.01
C ARG A 352 -8.43 7.72 9.35
N ARG A 353 -7.41 8.04 10.13
CA ARG A 353 -7.55 8.80 11.38
C ARG A 353 -8.20 10.15 11.15
N ASN A 354 -7.75 10.89 10.13
CA ASN A 354 -8.33 12.20 9.82
C ASN A 354 -9.82 12.10 9.43
N LEU A 355 -10.23 11.00 8.77
CA LEU A 355 -11.65 10.76 8.47
C LEU A 355 -12.45 10.40 9.71
N ALA A 356 -11.88 9.61 10.63
CA ALA A 356 -12.54 9.27 11.89
C ALA A 356 -12.75 10.52 12.77
N ASP A 357 -11.74 11.40 12.86
CA ASP A 357 -11.87 12.67 13.59
C ASP A 357 -12.96 13.55 12.97
N LEU A 358 -13.03 13.63 11.65
CA LEU A 358 -14.08 14.39 10.96
C LEU A 358 -15.46 13.75 11.12
N TYR A 359 -15.56 12.42 11.05
CA TYR A 359 -16.80 11.68 11.35
C TYR A 359 -17.31 12.00 12.76
N ALA A 360 -16.44 11.95 13.75
CA ALA A 360 -16.80 12.27 15.13
C ALA A 360 -17.32 13.70 15.26
N ALA A 361 -16.64 14.67 14.65
CA ALA A 361 -17.04 16.07 14.69
C ALA A 361 -18.39 16.33 14.01
N ILE A 362 -18.70 15.62 12.92
CA ILE A 362 -19.98 15.75 12.21
C ILE A 362 -21.10 15.00 12.94
N ARG A 363 -20.84 13.76 13.35
CA ARG A 363 -21.88 12.88 13.94
C ARG A 363 -22.27 13.28 15.36
N PHE A 364 -21.31 13.74 16.16
CA PHE A 364 -21.49 14.01 17.58
C PHE A 364 -21.36 15.49 17.94
N GLY A 365 -20.91 16.33 17.00
CA GLY A 365 -20.85 17.78 17.20
C GLY A 365 -22.22 18.45 17.14
N GLN A 366 -22.32 19.60 17.79
CA GLN A 366 -23.51 20.48 17.66
C GLN A 366 -23.11 21.69 16.82
N TYR A 367 -23.71 21.83 15.66
CA TYR A 367 -23.47 22.93 14.73
C TYR A 367 -24.72 23.28 13.92
N ASN A 368 -24.76 24.45 13.36
CA ASN A 368 -25.83 24.91 12.47
C ASN A 368 -25.49 24.51 11.03
N GLU A 369 -26.24 23.57 10.46
CA GLU A 369 -26.03 23.04 9.12
C GLU A 369 -26.10 24.11 8.03
N TYR A 370 -27.06 25.00 8.10
CA TYR A 370 -27.21 26.08 7.13
C TYR A 370 -26.02 27.04 7.15
N MET A 371 -25.50 27.38 8.34
CA MET A 371 -24.33 28.24 8.47
C MET A 371 -23.08 27.55 7.99
N LEU A 372 -22.91 26.26 8.29
CA LEU A 372 -21.80 25.46 7.77
C LEU A 372 -21.81 25.42 6.23
N GLU A 373 -22.98 25.19 5.63
CA GLU A 373 -23.14 25.17 4.18
C GLU A 373 -22.73 26.51 3.54
N ASN A 374 -23.21 27.64 4.09
CA ASN A 374 -22.86 28.97 3.63
C ASN A 374 -21.36 29.26 3.73
N MET A 375 -20.75 28.99 4.87
CA MET A 375 -19.31 29.16 5.08
C MET A 375 -18.48 28.33 4.09
N LEU A 376 -18.86 27.06 3.88
CA LEU A 376 -18.18 26.18 2.92
C LEU A 376 -18.34 26.67 1.47
N ASP A 377 -19.46 27.29 1.14
CA ASP A 377 -19.68 27.87 -0.19
C ASP A 377 -18.82 29.12 -0.38
N GLU A 378 -18.76 30.01 0.61
CA GLU A 378 -17.94 31.23 0.58
C GLU A 378 -16.43 30.91 0.41
N ILE A 379 -15.90 29.87 1.08
CA ILE A 379 -14.52 29.44 0.90
C ILE A 379 -14.30 28.51 -0.30
N GLY A 380 -15.38 28.21 -1.07
CA GLY A 380 -15.34 27.34 -2.25
C GLY A 380 -14.98 25.89 -1.92
N MET A 381 -15.43 25.40 -0.76
CA MET A 381 -15.17 24.04 -0.28
C MET A 381 -16.37 23.11 -0.32
N LYS A 382 -17.60 23.62 -0.56
CA LYS A 382 -18.84 22.86 -0.55
C LYS A 382 -18.77 21.56 -1.37
N ASN A 383 -18.35 21.64 -2.63
CA ASN A 383 -18.23 20.46 -3.49
C ASN A 383 -17.20 19.42 -2.97
N PHE A 384 -16.15 19.84 -2.29
CA PHE A 384 -15.19 18.90 -1.68
C PHE A 384 -15.81 18.26 -0.44
N ALA A 385 -16.47 19.06 0.41
CA ALA A 385 -17.18 18.58 1.60
C ALA A 385 -18.28 17.56 1.22
N SER A 386 -19.10 17.84 0.21
CA SER A 386 -20.11 16.89 -0.33
C SER A 386 -19.52 15.53 -0.70
N ARG A 387 -18.30 15.50 -1.26
CA ARG A 387 -17.60 14.25 -1.58
C ARG A 387 -17.11 13.54 -0.34
N ILE A 388 -16.60 14.26 0.63
CA ILE A 388 -16.14 13.69 1.91
C ILE A 388 -17.34 13.11 2.68
N PHE A 389 -18.47 13.80 2.74
CA PHE A 389 -19.69 13.27 3.37
C PHE A 389 -20.17 11.98 2.69
N TYR A 390 -20.13 11.90 1.36
CA TYR A 390 -20.40 10.63 0.67
C TYR A 390 -19.42 9.51 1.09
N ILE A 391 -18.14 9.84 1.28
CA ILE A 391 -17.15 8.87 1.72
C ILE A 391 -17.43 8.42 3.16
N LEU A 392 -17.74 9.32 4.08
CA LEU A 392 -18.11 8.98 5.46
C LEU A 392 -19.39 8.14 5.51
N TYR A 393 -20.41 8.50 4.72
CA TYR A 393 -21.64 7.71 4.55
C TYR A 393 -21.33 6.26 4.13
N LYS A 394 -20.47 6.06 3.13
CA LYS A 394 -20.14 4.73 2.58
C LYS A 394 -19.15 3.94 3.41
N SER A 395 -18.18 4.59 4.07
CA SER A 395 -17.08 3.90 4.76
C SER A 395 -17.22 3.85 6.27
N MET A 396 -18.05 4.70 6.86
CA MET A 396 -18.20 4.78 8.32
C MET A 396 -19.68 4.81 8.74
N SER A 397 -20.59 4.49 7.83
CA SER A 397 -22.03 4.43 8.07
C SER A 397 -22.59 5.72 8.69
N LEU A 398 -22.07 6.89 8.29
CA LEU A 398 -22.64 8.16 8.72
C LEU A 398 -24.09 8.25 8.22
N GLU A 399 -25.03 8.39 9.15
CA GLU A 399 -26.45 8.39 8.84
C GLU A 399 -26.83 9.69 8.05
N GLU A 400 -27.79 9.57 7.14
CA GLU A 400 -28.22 10.70 6.28
C GLU A 400 -28.71 11.91 7.09
N GLY A 401 -29.27 11.70 8.27
CA GLY A 401 -29.73 12.77 9.15
C GLY A 401 -28.63 13.67 9.74
N PHE A 402 -27.36 13.28 9.62
CA PHE A 402 -26.20 14.08 10.05
C PHE A 402 -25.43 14.68 8.87
N ILE A 403 -25.96 14.57 7.64
CA ILE A 403 -25.34 15.12 6.44
C ILE A 403 -25.97 16.46 6.14
N PRO A 404 -25.21 17.57 6.29
CA PRO A 404 -25.80 18.91 6.29
C PRO A 404 -26.29 19.38 4.91
N PHE A 405 -25.87 18.73 3.81
CA PHE A 405 -26.29 19.04 2.45
C PHE A 405 -25.98 17.88 1.48
N ASP A 406 -26.46 18.00 0.25
CA ASP A 406 -26.39 16.93 -0.76
C ASP A 406 -24.99 16.32 -0.93
N MET A 407 -24.93 15.00 -0.92
CA MET A 407 -23.71 14.21 -1.16
C MET A 407 -23.36 14.17 -2.65
N LEU A 408 -22.07 14.23 -2.97
CA LEU A 408 -21.59 14.18 -4.34
C LEU A 408 -20.75 12.92 -4.60
N CYS A 409 -21.23 12.07 -5.53
CA CYS A 409 -20.54 10.87 -5.98
C CYS A 409 -20.13 11.00 -7.46
N ASP A 410 -18.97 11.57 -7.72
CA ASP A 410 -18.43 11.77 -9.06
C ASP A 410 -17.06 11.06 -9.26
N ARG A 411 -16.42 11.32 -10.40
CA ARG A 411 -15.07 10.79 -10.70
C ARG A 411 -14.03 11.25 -9.66
N ARG A 412 -14.18 12.45 -9.10
CA ARG A 412 -13.24 12.96 -8.07
C ARG A 412 -13.46 12.26 -6.74
N THR A 413 -14.71 11.95 -6.36
CA THR A 413 -15.04 11.11 -5.20
C THR A 413 -14.33 9.76 -5.30
N LYS A 414 -14.44 9.08 -6.47
CA LYS A 414 -13.76 7.81 -6.72
C LYS A 414 -12.24 7.92 -6.62
N ASN A 415 -11.67 9.05 -7.03
CA ASN A 415 -10.23 9.28 -6.91
C ASN A 415 -9.81 9.48 -5.44
N ILE A 416 -10.61 10.18 -4.63
CA ILE A 416 -10.36 10.34 -3.20
C ILE A 416 -10.38 8.96 -2.52
N ILE A 417 -11.41 8.15 -2.78
CA ILE A 417 -11.51 6.79 -2.26
C ILE A 417 -10.28 5.95 -2.64
N LYS A 418 -9.87 6.01 -3.91
CA LYS A 418 -8.65 5.31 -4.35
C LYS A 418 -7.40 5.77 -3.61
N THR A 419 -7.30 7.04 -3.27
CA THR A 419 -6.14 7.60 -2.55
C THR A 419 -6.14 7.17 -1.09
N LEU A 420 -7.30 7.20 -0.43
CA LEU A 420 -7.50 6.77 0.95
C LEU A 420 -7.21 5.28 1.18
N PHE A 421 -7.48 4.47 0.19
CA PHE A 421 -7.31 3.03 0.23
C PHE A 421 -6.11 2.54 -0.59
N LYS A 422 -5.20 3.43 -0.96
CA LYS A 422 -3.88 3.05 -1.44
C LYS A 422 -2.89 3.20 -0.30
N SER A 423 -2.14 2.13 -0.02
CA SER A 423 -0.90 2.30 0.73
C SER A 423 -0.04 3.31 -0.05
N ASN A 424 0.74 4.12 0.65
CA ASN A 424 1.57 5.17 0.05
C ASN A 424 2.73 4.66 -0.82
N MET A 425 2.47 3.63 -1.60
CA MET A 425 3.34 3.15 -2.66
C MET A 425 3.03 3.88 -3.98
N GLN A 426 3.15 5.21 -3.97
CA GLN A 426 3.25 6.00 -5.20
C GLN A 426 4.42 6.95 -5.14
#